data_33d54dcceb119ebdb20656785de6abe5
#
_entry.id   33d54dcceb119ebdb20656785de6abe5
#
_cell.length_a   1.000
_cell.length_b   1.000
_cell.length_c   1.000
_cell.angle_alpha   90.00
_cell.angle_beta   90.00
_cell.angle_gamma   90.00
#
_symmetry.space_group_name_H-M   'P 1'
#
loop_
_entity.id
_entity.type
_entity.pdbx_description
1 polymer ?
#
loop_
_entity_poly.entity_id
_entity_poly.type
_entity_poly.pdbx_seq_one_letter_code
_entity_poly.pdbx_strand_id
1 'polypeptide(L)'
;MLTSLFVCQITYFATKSRLKLRTIGTLLGVLLGIPILYFVPSIEGQLILTIICGVSFFYLRQKKYALATLMATLMVLLIFNLKGAGYSIILPRLIDTLLGCFIAWLAVNFIWPDWNFRNIPNNIKKSSQATFDYFNVIVEQYQHGKNQDIEYRRIRRAAHNAQIELSNMISSLSAEPNPNPELIHYAFRYLVYSHSQLSYVAALGSQRQKIDDQQVLQLLLDCQQILKQSLFEQALVNFNFLEQTLKQIQSLITHEHFSENYTLVLKQMSLLLETLPELLSLKGKLLEHEIK
;
A
#
# COMPACT_ATOMS: atom_id res chain seq x y z
N MET A 1 -0.01 -20.29 23.19
CA MET A 1 0.23 -18.83 23.35
C MET A 1 1.20 -18.25 22.33
N LEU A 2 2.37 -18.80 22.07
CA LEU A 2 3.30 -18.28 21.04
C LEU A 2 2.66 -18.20 19.64
N THR A 3 1.76 -19.10 19.28
CA THR A 3 1.08 -19.13 17.98
C THR A 3 0.28 -17.86 17.71
N SER A 4 -0.47 -17.35 18.69
CA SER A 4 -1.28 -16.13 18.56
C SER A 4 -0.42 -14.89 18.32
N LEU A 5 0.72 -14.78 19.02
CA LEU A 5 1.67 -13.67 18.84
C LEU A 5 2.26 -13.61 17.43
N PHE A 6 2.61 -14.75 16.85
CA PHE A 6 3.20 -14.80 15.49
C PHE A 6 2.19 -14.58 14.36
N VAL A 7 0.91 -14.82 14.63
CA VAL A 7 -0.17 -14.69 13.62
C VAL A 7 -0.82 -13.32 13.65
N CYS A 8 -0.95 -12.71 14.84
CA CYS A 8 -1.56 -11.40 15.00
C CYS A 8 -0.72 -10.32 14.31
N GLN A 9 -1.34 -9.57 13.43
CA GLN A 9 -0.76 -8.46 12.69
C GLN A 9 -1.59 -7.20 12.92
N ILE A 10 -1.04 -6.05 12.54
CA ILE A 10 -1.69 -4.74 12.72
C ILE A 10 -3.02 -4.66 11.96
N THR A 11 -3.14 -5.30 10.79
CA THR A 11 -4.35 -5.25 9.98
C THR A 11 -5.08 -6.60 9.94
N TYR A 12 -6.42 -6.56 9.84
CA TYR A 12 -7.27 -7.75 9.68
C TYR A 12 -6.84 -8.63 8.51
N PHE A 13 -6.59 -8.02 7.35
CA PHE A 13 -6.17 -8.74 6.15
C PHE A 13 -4.87 -9.51 6.34
N ALA A 14 -3.86 -8.86 6.91
CA ALA A 14 -2.56 -9.49 7.17
C ALA A 14 -2.68 -10.65 8.17
N THR A 15 -3.50 -10.50 9.21
CA THR A 15 -3.78 -11.56 10.19
C THR A 15 -4.50 -12.74 9.54
N LYS A 16 -5.58 -12.51 8.76
CA LYS A 16 -6.32 -13.55 8.04
C LYS A 16 -5.44 -14.34 7.07
N SER A 17 -4.57 -13.64 6.33
CA SER A 17 -3.60 -14.27 5.43
C SER A 17 -2.61 -15.16 6.19
N ARG A 18 -2.04 -14.64 7.29
CA ARG A 18 -1.09 -15.41 8.13
C ARG A 18 -1.74 -16.59 8.82
N LEU A 19 -3.00 -16.48 9.27
CA LEU A 19 -3.78 -17.60 9.80
C LEU A 19 -3.85 -18.77 8.81
N LYS A 20 -4.28 -18.48 7.59
CA LYS A 20 -4.36 -19.49 6.52
C LYS A 20 -3.00 -20.14 6.23
N LEU A 21 -1.96 -19.32 6.05
CA LEU A 21 -0.63 -19.81 5.72
C LEU A 21 -0.03 -20.64 6.86
N ARG A 22 -0.30 -20.30 8.12
CA ARG A 22 0.16 -21.07 9.28
C ARG A 22 -0.55 -22.41 9.38
N THR A 23 -1.88 -22.44 9.23
CA THR A 23 -2.64 -23.69 9.26
C THR A 23 -2.18 -24.64 8.15
N ILE A 24 -2.07 -24.13 6.91
CA ILE A 24 -1.57 -24.92 5.76
C ILE A 24 -0.14 -25.43 6.03
N GLY A 25 0.75 -24.56 6.48
CA GLY A 25 2.13 -24.95 6.76
C GLY A 25 2.25 -25.99 7.87
N THR A 26 1.44 -25.91 8.93
CA THR A 26 1.42 -26.91 10.01
C THR A 26 0.85 -28.23 9.52
N LEU A 27 -0.25 -28.25 8.77
CA LEU A 27 -0.83 -29.47 8.20
C LEU A 27 0.14 -30.17 7.25
N LEU A 28 0.77 -29.44 6.35
CA LEU A 28 1.80 -29.99 5.46
C LEU A 28 3.03 -30.47 6.22
N GLY A 29 3.43 -29.75 7.29
CA GLY A 29 4.54 -30.15 8.16
C GLY A 29 4.26 -31.46 8.88
N VAL A 30 3.04 -31.68 9.38
CA VAL A 30 2.63 -32.96 9.99
C VAL A 30 2.56 -34.04 8.94
N LEU A 31 1.97 -33.78 7.78
CA LEU A 31 1.84 -34.76 6.70
C LEU A 31 3.20 -35.29 6.21
N LEU A 32 4.19 -34.40 6.09
CA LEU A 32 5.57 -34.77 5.74
C LEU A 32 6.34 -35.34 6.92
N GLY A 33 6.04 -34.91 8.14
CA GLY A 33 6.71 -35.34 9.34
C GLY A 33 6.49 -36.82 9.65
N ILE A 34 5.26 -37.33 9.46
CA ILE A 34 4.91 -38.74 9.71
C ILE A 34 5.79 -39.69 8.91
N PRO A 35 5.92 -39.63 7.58
CA PRO A 35 6.81 -40.48 6.81
C PRO A 35 8.29 -40.27 7.15
N ILE A 36 8.72 -39.04 7.42
CA ILE A 36 10.11 -38.75 7.79
C ILE A 36 10.48 -39.48 9.12
N LEU A 37 9.62 -39.44 10.12
CA LEU A 37 9.81 -40.15 11.37
C LEU A 37 9.87 -41.67 11.19
N TYR A 38 9.11 -42.20 10.21
CA TYR A 38 9.10 -43.63 9.89
C TYR A 38 10.35 -44.07 9.12
N PHE A 39 10.77 -43.30 8.10
CA PHE A 39 11.90 -43.67 7.23
C PHE A 39 13.30 -43.35 7.82
N VAL A 40 13.38 -42.42 8.78
CA VAL A 40 14.64 -41.97 9.39
C VAL A 40 14.61 -42.25 10.90
N PRO A 41 14.73 -43.52 11.33
CA PRO A 41 14.72 -43.86 12.74
C PRO A 41 16.06 -43.55 13.47
N SER A 42 17.15 -43.31 12.72
CA SER A 42 18.47 -43.03 13.29
C SER A 42 18.55 -41.66 13.97
N ILE A 43 19.10 -41.59 15.18
CA ILE A 43 19.26 -40.34 15.94
C ILE A 43 20.09 -39.33 15.16
N GLU A 44 21.17 -39.79 14.52
CA GLU A 44 22.09 -38.94 13.74
C GLU A 44 21.38 -38.30 12.54
N GLY A 45 20.58 -39.09 11.82
CA GLY A 45 19.77 -38.60 10.68
C GLY A 45 18.74 -37.55 11.10
N GLN A 46 18.08 -37.75 12.25
CA GLN A 46 17.11 -36.79 12.79
C GLN A 46 17.78 -35.49 13.25
N LEU A 47 18.98 -35.55 13.81
CA LEU A 47 19.77 -34.35 14.18
C LEU A 47 20.14 -33.53 12.94
N ILE A 48 20.65 -34.18 11.89
CA ILE A 48 21.00 -33.52 10.64
C ILE A 48 19.76 -32.84 10.02
N LEU A 49 18.63 -33.55 9.95
CA LEU A 49 17.37 -33.00 9.44
C LEU A 49 16.87 -31.83 10.29
N THR A 50 17.01 -31.89 11.60
CA THR A 50 16.62 -30.78 12.49
C THR A 50 17.43 -29.53 12.21
N ILE A 51 18.74 -29.64 11.98
CA ILE A 51 19.61 -28.53 11.60
C ILE A 51 19.17 -27.94 10.25
N ILE A 52 18.96 -28.80 9.25
CA ILE A 52 18.50 -28.36 7.91
C ILE A 52 17.16 -27.63 8.00
N CYS A 53 16.18 -28.15 8.76
CA CYS A 53 14.90 -27.52 8.99
C CYS A 53 15.06 -26.16 9.71
N GLY A 54 15.95 -26.07 10.69
CA GLY A 54 16.25 -24.83 11.41
C GLY A 54 16.83 -23.74 10.50
N VAL A 55 17.86 -24.07 9.73
CA VAL A 55 18.47 -23.14 8.75
C VAL A 55 17.42 -22.70 7.70
N SER A 56 16.66 -23.66 7.17
CA SER A 56 15.61 -23.39 6.19
C SER A 56 14.49 -22.51 6.76
N PHE A 57 14.13 -22.69 8.03
CA PHE A 57 13.15 -21.83 8.72
C PHE A 57 13.61 -20.38 8.73
N PHE A 58 14.84 -20.09 9.16
CA PHE A 58 15.34 -18.71 9.21
C PHE A 58 15.43 -18.07 7.82
N TYR A 59 15.83 -18.80 6.81
CA TYR A 59 15.90 -18.33 5.43
C TYR A 59 14.49 -18.02 4.85
N LEU A 60 13.51 -18.89 5.09
CA LEU A 60 12.16 -18.79 4.52
C LEU A 60 11.25 -17.85 5.30
N ARG A 61 11.55 -17.53 6.55
CA ARG A 61 10.73 -16.73 7.45
C ARG A 61 10.32 -15.37 6.86
N GLN A 62 11.20 -14.73 6.10
CA GLN A 62 10.94 -13.43 5.49
C GLN A 62 10.29 -13.54 4.10
N LYS A 63 10.51 -14.65 3.38
CA LYS A 63 10.10 -14.80 1.98
C LYS A 63 8.80 -15.58 1.82
N LYS A 64 8.65 -16.71 2.51
CA LYS A 64 7.53 -17.64 2.33
C LYS A 64 7.07 -18.21 3.68
N TYR A 65 6.14 -17.50 4.33
CA TYR A 65 5.67 -17.80 5.67
C TYR A 65 5.11 -19.24 5.84
N ALA A 66 4.35 -19.76 4.85
CA ALA A 66 3.82 -21.12 4.91
C ALA A 66 4.92 -22.19 4.96
N LEU A 67 5.98 -22.02 4.15
CA LEU A 67 7.12 -22.94 4.16
C LEU A 67 7.94 -22.80 5.45
N ALA A 68 8.05 -21.60 5.98
CA ALA A 68 8.70 -21.41 7.28
C ALA A 68 7.94 -22.15 8.41
N THR A 69 6.61 -22.05 8.44
CA THR A 69 5.80 -22.79 9.42
C THR A 69 5.86 -24.30 9.23
N LEU A 70 5.96 -24.78 8.00
CA LEU A 70 6.20 -26.19 7.69
C LEU A 70 7.54 -26.66 8.28
N MET A 71 8.64 -25.93 8.03
CA MET A 71 9.96 -26.26 8.55
C MET A 71 10.01 -26.22 10.09
N ALA A 72 9.35 -25.23 10.69
CA ALA A 72 9.23 -25.15 12.15
C ALA A 72 8.47 -26.35 12.73
N THR A 73 7.41 -26.81 12.07
CA THR A 73 6.64 -27.97 12.51
C THR A 73 7.45 -29.25 12.40
N LEU A 74 8.17 -29.46 11.30
CA LEU A 74 9.09 -30.60 11.13
C LEU A 74 10.18 -30.60 12.19
N MET A 75 10.81 -29.43 12.43
CA MET A 75 11.85 -29.30 13.45
C MET A 75 11.32 -29.68 14.84
N VAL A 76 10.13 -29.25 15.21
CA VAL A 76 9.51 -29.59 16.50
C VAL A 76 9.24 -31.09 16.59
N LEU A 77 8.65 -31.70 15.54
CA LEU A 77 8.37 -33.16 15.53
C LEU A 77 9.65 -33.98 15.69
N LEU A 78 10.71 -33.62 14.99
CA LEU A 78 12.02 -34.29 15.10
C LEU A 78 12.65 -34.17 16.51
N ILE A 79 12.65 -32.95 17.09
CA ILE A 79 13.19 -32.72 18.44
C ILE A 79 12.43 -33.54 19.50
N PHE A 80 11.09 -33.58 19.40
CA PHE A 80 10.31 -34.35 20.38
C PHE A 80 10.44 -35.86 20.16
N ASN A 81 10.64 -36.31 18.92
CA ASN A 81 10.92 -37.72 18.66
C ASN A 81 12.28 -38.15 19.25
N LEU A 82 13.30 -37.32 19.16
CA LEU A 82 14.60 -37.54 19.83
C LEU A 82 14.47 -37.66 21.36
N LYS A 83 13.44 -37.03 21.96
CA LYS A 83 13.13 -37.15 23.39
C LYS A 83 12.25 -38.38 23.73
N GLY A 84 11.94 -39.24 22.76
CA GLY A 84 11.11 -40.41 22.95
C GLY A 84 9.61 -40.16 22.92
N ALA A 85 9.14 -38.94 22.60
CA ALA A 85 7.73 -38.62 22.54
C ALA A 85 7.01 -39.21 21.29
N GLY A 86 7.75 -39.56 20.25
CA GLY A 86 7.27 -40.20 19.03
C GLY A 86 6.08 -39.42 18.37
N TYR A 87 5.07 -40.18 17.97
CA TYR A 87 3.87 -39.60 17.33
C TYR A 87 2.90 -38.89 18.29
N SER A 88 3.08 -39.05 19.63
CA SER A 88 2.18 -38.48 20.64
C SER A 88 2.11 -36.95 20.61
N ILE A 89 3.14 -36.27 20.09
CA ILE A 89 3.19 -34.80 20.00
C ILE A 89 2.41 -34.21 18.84
N ILE A 90 2.00 -35.02 17.86
CA ILE A 90 1.32 -34.53 16.66
C ILE A 90 -0.02 -33.88 17.01
N LEU A 91 -0.84 -34.57 17.80
CA LEU A 91 -2.18 -34.10 18.18
C LEU A 91 -2.11 -32.82 19.05
N PRO A 92 -1.33 -32.75 20.13
CA PRO A 92 -1.10 -31.51 20.88
C PRO A 92 -0.62 -30.34 20.00
N ARG A 93 0.26 -30.59 19.03
CA ARG A 93 0.76 -29.56 18.12
C ARG A 93 -0.33 -28.99 17.20
N LEU A 94 -1.22 -29.83 16.68
CA LEU A 94 -2.35 -29.40 15.88
C LEU A 94 -3.34 -28.59 16.72
N ILE A 95 -3.70 -29.07 17.91
CA ILE A 95 -4.59 -28.39 18.84
C ILE A 95 -4.03 -27.01 19.24
N ASP A 96 -2.76 -26.92 19.63
CA ASP A 96 -2.11 -25.65 19.99
C ASP A 96 -2.13 -24.64 18.82
N THR A 97 -1.90 -25.12 17.60
CA THR A 97 -1.95 -24.27 16.42
C THR A 97 -3.37 -23.78 16.14
N LEU A 98 -4.38 -24.66 16.18
CA LEU A 98 -5.78 -24.29 15.96
C LEU A 98 -6.30 -23.35 17.03
N LEU A 99 -6.01 -23.63 18.31
CA LEU A 99 -6.38 -22.74 19.43
C LEU A 99 -5.71 -21.36 19.30
N GLY A 100 -4.42 -21.31 18.99
CA GLY A 100 -3.72 -20.06 18.79
C GLY A 100 -4.24 -19.26 17.59
N CYS A 101 -4.61 -19.94 16.51
CA CYS A 101 -5.26 -19.33 15.36
C CYS A 101 -6.67 -18.80 15.71
N PHE A 102 -7.45 -19.56 16.47
CA PHE A 102 -8.78 -19.16 16.92
C PHE A 102 -8.74 -17.94 17.84
N ILE A 103 -7.83 -17.92 18.82
CA ILE A 103 -7.61 -16.76 19.70
C ILE A 103 -7.22 -15.52 18.88
N ALA A 104 -6.28 -15.65 17.93
CA ALA A 104 -5.89 -14.53 17.09
C ALA A 104 -7.04 -14.03 16.20
N TRP A 105 -7.88 -14.94 15.68
CA TRP A 105 -9.07 -14.59 14.92
C TRP A 105 -10.11 -13.84 15.78
N LEU A 106 -10.38 -14.32 17.00
CA LEU A 106 -11.25 -13.64 17.96
C LEU A 106 -10.74 -12.24 18.32
N ALA A 107 -9.44 -12.12 18.60
CA ALA A 107 -8.84 -10.86 18.99
C ALA A 107 -9.01 -9.79 17.89
N VAL A 108 -8.75 -10.14 16.63
CA VAL A 108 -8.83 -9.20 15.51
C VAL A 108 -10.26 -8.89 15.09
N ASN A 109 -11.22 -9.82 15.29
CA ASN A 109 -12.62 -9.57 14.95
C ASN A 109 -13.37 -8.79 16.03
N PHE A 110 -13.10 -9.05 17.33
CA PHE A 110 -13.94 -8.56 18.42
C PHE A 110 -13.24 -7.55 19.33
N ILE A 111 -11.90 -7.70 19.55
CA ILE A 111 -11.17 -6.84 20.49
C ILE A 111 -10.59 -5.62 19.79
N TRP A 112 -10.03 -5.81 18.58
CA TRP A 112 -9.36 -4.73 17.83
C TRP A 112 -9.69 -4.80 16.35
N PRO A 113 -10.95 -4.50 15.95
CA PRO A 113 -11.31 -4.46 14.54
C PRO A 113 -10.70 -3.22 13.88
N ASP A 114 -9.47 -3.33 13.41
CA ASP A 114 -8.83 -2.30 12.58
C ASP A 114 -9.24 -2.52 11.12
N TRP A 115 -10.40 -1.98 10.78
CA TRP A 115 -10.96 -2.08 9.43
C TRP A 115 -10.37 -0.97 8.56
N ASN A 116 -9.84 -1.34 7.40
CA ASN A 116 -9.18 -0.41 6.51
C ASN A 116 -10.09 0.72 6.01
N PHE A 117 -11.41 0.49 5.89
CA PHE A 117 -12.33 1.52 5.44
C PHE A 117 -12.35 2.75 6.36
N ARG A 118 -12.13 2.60 7.67
CA ARG A 118 -12.03 3.70 8.64
C ARG A 118 -10.80 4.58 8.44
N ASN A 119 -9.80 4.06 7.76
CA ASN A 119 -8.55 4.77 7.50
C ASN A 119 -8.52 5.44 6.10
N ILE A 120 -9.58 5.26 5.29
CA ILE A 120 -9.67 5.83 3.94
C ILE A 120 -9.45 7.34 3.94
N PRO A 121 -10.17 8.16 4.74
CA PRO A 121 -10.04 9.62 4.68
C PRO A 121 -8.64 10.09 5.03
N ASN A 122 -8.04 9.47 6.05
CA ASN A 122 -6.69 9.83 6.49
C ASN A 122 -5.64 9.51 5.42
N ASN A 123 -5.75 8.36 4.76
CA ASN A 123 -4.83 7.97 3.69
C ASN A 123 -5.05 8.81 2.41
N ILE A 124 -6.30 9.16 2.08
CA ILE A 124 -6.62 10.11 1.01
C ILE A 124 -5.97 11.46 1.30
N LYS A 125 -6.17 12.00 2.51
CA LYS A 125 -5.57 13.28 2.91
C LYS A 125 -4.06 13.25 2.84
N LYS A 126 -3.42 12.20 3.37
CA LYS A 126 -1.98 12.00 3.36
C LYS A 126 -1.41 11.94 1.94
N SER A 127 -2.05 11.17 1.05
CA SER A 127 -1.62 11.02 -0.34
C SER A 127 -1.80 12.33 -1.14
N SER A 128 -2.94 13.00 -0.98
CA SER A 128 -3.19 14.28 -1.65
C SER A 128 -2.22 15.37 -1.18
N GLN A 129 -1.98 15.48 0.13
CA GLN A 129 -1.02 16.43 0.69
C GLN A 129 0.40 16.18 0.18
N ALA A 130 0.85 14.92 0.22
CA ALA A 130 2.19 14.57 -0.25
C ALA A 130 2.38 14.82 -1.77
N THR A 131 1.33 14.61 -2.58
CA THR A 131 1.35 14.94 -4.01
C THR A 131 1.42 16.45 -4.23
N PHE A 132 0.69 17.24 -3.45
CA PHE A 132 0.74 18.70 -3.50
C PHE A 132 2.10 19.25 -3.06
N ASP A 133 2.68 18.73 -1.98
CA ASP A 133 4.03 19.12 -1.52
C ASP A 133 5.07 18.82 -2.61
N TYR A 134 4.92 17.70 -3.31
CA TYR A 134 5.78 17.37 -4.43
C TYR A 134 5.61 18.34 -5.60
N PHE A 135 4.38 18.73 -5.93
CA PHE A 135 4.10 19.75 -6.94
C PHE A 135 4.69 21.10 -6.56
N ASN A 136 4.56 21.53 -5.29
CA ASN A 136 5.13 22.81 -4.81
C ASN A 136 6.63 22.91 -5.04
N VAL A 137 7.38 21.86 -4.69
CA VAL A 137 8.83 21.86 -4.90
C VAL A 137 9.19 21.91 -6.38
N ILE A 138 8.34 21.32 -7.25
CA ILE A 138 8.55 21.44 -8.71
C ILE A 138 8.30 22.87 -9.17
N VAL A 139 7.24 23.52 -8.69
CA VAL A 139 6.93 24.95 -8.99
C VAL A 139 8.08 25.86 -8.57
N GLU A 140 8.61 25.69 -7.36
CA GLU A 140 9.78 26.45 -6.89
C GLU A 140 10.99 26.27 -7.80
N GLN A 141 11.22 25.07 -8.32
CA GLN A 141 12.34 24.81 -9.24
C GLN A 141 12.11 25.42 -10.63
N TYR A 142 10.87 25.54 -11.08
CA TYR A 142 10.53 26.27 -12.31
C TYR A 142 10.73 27.78 -12.16
N GLN A 143 10.54 28.34 -10.96
CA GLN A 143 10.78 29.77 -10.68
C GLN A 143 12.26 30.11 -10.52
N HIS A 144 12.99 29.31 -9.73
CA HIS A 144 14.35 29.67 -9.30
C HIS A 144 15.45 28.82 -9.95
N GLY A 145 15.08 27.82 -10.75
CA GLY A 145 16.00 26.84 -11.30
C GLY A 145 16.28 25.68 -10.34
N LYS A 146 16.98 24.68 -10.84
CA LYS A 146 17.26 23.42 -10.15
C LYS A 146 18.25 23.60 -9.00
N ASN A 147 17.80 23.74 -7.76
CA ASN A 147 18.65 24.14 -6.65
C ASN A 147 18.78 23.13 -5.48
N GLN A 148 17.92 22.13 -5.29
CA GLN A 148 17.94 21.23 -4.12
C GLN A 148 17.60 19.79 -4.44
N ASP A 149 18.57 19.03 -4.94
CA ASP A 149 18.36 17.62 -5.35
C ASP A 149 18.01 16.68 -4.18
N ILE A 150 18.45 16.94 -2.95
CA ILE A 150 18.19 16.05 -1.79
C ILE A 150 16.76 16.24 -1.28
N GLU A 151 16.30 17.48 -1.13
CA GLU A 151 14.95 17.77 -0.67
C GLU A 151 13.91 17.33 -1.68
N TYR A 152 14.12 17.62 -2.95
CA TYR A 152 13.28 17.12 -4.04
C TYR A 152 13.16 15.58 -4.01
N ARG A 153 14.27 14.87 -3.87
CA ARG A 153 14.26 13.40 -3.81
C ARG A 153 13.50 12.88 -2.59
N ARG A 154 13.62 13.56 -1.44
CA ARG A 154 12.91 13.21 -0.21
C ARG A 154 11.41 13.38 -0.37
N ILE A 155 10.97 14.54 -0.88
CA ILE A 155 9.54 14.86 -1.07
C ILE A 155 8.93 13.97 -2.15
N ARG A 156 9.61 13.77 -3.28
CA ARG A 156 9.19 12.81 -4.31
C ARG A 156 8.99 11.41 -3.73
N ARG A 157 9.93 10.91 -2.94
CA ARG A 157 9.81 9.59 -2.28
C ARG A 157 8.62 9.55 -1.33
N ALA A 158 8.39 10.61 -0.56
CA ALA A 158 7.25 10.70 0.35
C ALA A 158 5.91 10.62 -0.41
N ALA A 159 5.77 11.32 -1.54
CA ALA A 159 4.58 11.26 -2.39
C ALA A 159 4.32 9.85 -2.94
N HIS A 160 5.35 9.21 -3.50
CA HIS A 160 5.22 7.82 -3.99
C HIS A 160 4.90 6.83 -2.87
N ASN A 161 5.51 6.98 -1.68
CA ASN A 161 5.22 6.11 -0.54
C ASN A 161 3.78 6.28 -0.04
N ALA A 162 3.28 7.51 0.06
CA ALA A 162 1.90 7.79 0.44
C ALA A 162 0.89 7.19 -0.56
N GLN A 163 1.21 7.23 -1.86
CA GLN A 163 0.40 6.59 -2.91
C GLN A 163 0.42 5.06 -2.81
N ILE A 164 1.56 4.46 -2.48
CA ILE A 164 1.67 3.01 -2.26
C ILE A 164 0.86 2.59 -1.02
N GLU A 165 0.92 3.36 0.07
CA GLU A 165 0.11 3.11 1.28
C GLU A 165 -1.38 3.15 0.97
N LEU A 166 -1.85 4.17 0.23
CA LEU A 166 -3.22 4.29 -0.24
C LEU A 166 -3.63 3.09 -1.11
N SER A 167 -2.79 2.69 -2.07
CA SER A 167 -3.03 1.54 -2.95
C SER A 167 -3.16 0.22 -2.18
N ASN A 168 -2.25 -0.02 -1.24
CA ASN A 168 -2.27 -1.23 -0.41
C ASN A 168 -3.53 -1.28 0.46
N MET A 169 -3.94 -0.15 1.04
CA MET A 169 -5.15 -0.05 1.84
C MET A 169 -6.39 -0.35 0.99
N ILE A 170 -6.55 0.32 -0.17
CA ILE A 170 -7.70 0.12 -1.06
C ILE A 170 -7.75 -1.33 -1.56
N SER A 171 -6.61 -1.91 -1.93
CA SER A 171 -6.54 -3.31 -2.37
C SER A 171 -6.95 -4.29 -1.27
N SER A 172 -6.78 -3.93 -0.01
CA SER A 172 -7.16 -4.78 1.12
C SER A 172 -8.65 -4.70 1.50
N LEU A 173 -9.40 -3.69 1.02
CA LEU A 173 -10.85 -3.52 1.29
C LEU A 173 -11.68 -4.73 0.84
N SER A 174 -11.32 -5.35 -0.30
CA SER A 174 -12.02 -6.53 -0.82
C SER A 174 -11.93 -7.77 0.09
N ALA A 175 -11.00 -7.77 1.05
CA ALA A 175 -10.78 -8.89 1.96
C ALA A 175 -11.44 -8.70 3.34
N GLU A 176 -12.12 -7.58 3.55
CA GLU A 176 -12.87 -7.31 4.79
C GLU A 176 -14.07 -8.24 4.96
N PRO A 177 -14.57 -8.44 6.19
CA PRO A 177 -15.64 -9.39 6.48
C PRO A 177 -16.96 -9.09 5.76
N ASN A 178 -17.31 -7.83 5.59
CA ASN A 178 -18.50 -7.34 4.90
C ASN A 178 -18.11 -6.24 3.90
N PRO A 179 -17.53 -6.60 2.76
CA PRO A 179 -17.04 -5.61 1.81
C PRO A 179 -18.26 -4.90 1.17
N ASN A 180 -18.28 -3.57 1.24
CA ASN A 180 -19.25 -2.76 0.52
C ASN A 180 -18.81 -2.62 -0.96
N PRO A 181 -19.54 -3.21 -1.94
CA PRO A 181 -19.11 -3.17 -3.34
C PRO A 181 -19.06 -1.75 -3.93
N GLU A 182 -19.95 -0.87 -3.51
CA GLU A 182 -19.99 0.52 -3.98
C GLU A 182 -18.79 1.29 -3.47
N LEU A 183 -18.47 1.16 -2.17
CA LEU A 183 -17.29 1.78 -1.57
C LEU A 183 -16.01 1.31 -2.26
N ILE A 184 -15.89 0.01 -2.51
CA ILE A 184 -14.74 -0.56 -3.23
C ILE A 184 -14.64 0.03 -4.62
N HIS A 185 -15.75 0.11 -5.36
CA HIS A 185 -15.77 0.67 -6.72
C HIS A 185 -15.30 2.14 -6.73
N TYR A 186 -15.81 2.99 -5.82
CA TYR A 186 -15.39 4.38 -5.73
C TYR A 186 -13.93 4.51 -5.28
N ALA A 187 -13.48 3.66 -4.36
CA ALA A 187 -12.09 3.66 -3.87
C ALA A 187 -11.09 3.30 -4.99
N PHE A 188 -11.38 2.28 -5.79
CA PHE A 188 -10.52 1.93 -6.93
C PHE A 188 -10.51 3.02 -8.01
N ARG A 189 -11.66 3.63 -8.32
CA ARG A 189 -11.72 4.77 -9.25
C ARG A 189 -10.90 5.95 -8.71
N TYR A 190 -11.05 6.28 -7.44
CA TYR A 190 -10.24 7.32 -6.78
C TYR A 190 -8.74 7.01 -6.88
N LEU A 191 -8.35 5.77 -6.64
CA LEU A 191 -6.96 5.34 -6.74
C LEU A 191 -6.37 5.56 -8.13
N VAL A 192 -7.15 5.26 -9.19
CA VAL A 192 -6.72 5.49 -10.59
C VAL A 192 -6.47 6.97 -10.84
N TYR A 193 -7.42 7.85 -10.49
CA TYR A 193 -7.27 9.28 -10.68
C TYR A 193 -6.15 9.89 -9.82
N SER A 194 -6.02 9.45 -8.57
CA SER A 194 -4.94 9.87 -7.67
C SER A 194 -3.56 9.47 -8.21
N HIS A 195 -3.45 8.25 -8.77
CA HIS A 195 -2.21 7.79 -9.40
C HIS A 195 -1.89 8.59 -10.67
N SER A 196 -2.91 8.92 -11.48
CA SER A 196 -2.74 9.78 -12.66
C SER A 196 -2.26 11.18 -12.26
N GLN A 197 -2.83 11.78 -11.21
CA GLN A 197 -2.38 13.06 -10.66
C GLN A 197 -0.88 13.03 -10.30
N LEU A 198 -0.46 12.02 -9.52
CA LEU A 198 0.96 11.85 -9.15
C LEU A 198 1.83 11.66 -10.39
N SER A 199 1.35 10.96 -11.41
CA SER A 199 2.10 10.72 -12.65
C SER A 199 2.28 12.01 -13.45
N TYR A 200 1.27 12.87 -13.54
CA TYR A 200 1.37 14.17 -14.20
C TYR A 200 2.32 15.11 -13.45
N VAL A 201 2.25 15.13 -12.11
CA VAL A 201 3.21 15.88 -11.29
C VAL A 201 4.63 15.35 -11.47
N ALA A 202 4.82 14.04 -11.54
CA ALA A 202 6.15 13.44 -11.78
C ALA A 202 6.68 13.77 -13.18
N ALA A 203 5.81 13.84 -14.19
CA ALA A 203 6.17 14.26 -15.55
C ALA A 203 6.62 15.73 -15.58
N LEU A 204 5.92 16.63 -14.89
CA LEU A 204 6.37 18.01 -14.68
C LEU A 204 7.75 18.04 -14.00
N GLY A 205 7.95 17.19 -12.99
CA GLY A 205 9.22 17.07 -12.29
C GLY A 205 10.40 16.56 -13.11
N SER A 206 10.18 16.03 -14.32
CA SER A 206 11.26 15.51 -15.18
C SER A 206 12.09 16.62 -15.81
N GLN A 207 11.49 17.75 -16.15
CA GLN A 207 12.14 18.82 -16.94
C GLN A 207 12.65 20.00 -16.13
N ARG A 208 12.13 20.33 -15.00
CA ARG A 208 12.54 21.30 -13.96
C ARG A 208 13.57 22.39 -14.36
N GLN A 209 13.51 22.87 -15.58
CA GLN A 209 14.31 24.02 -16.03
C GLN A 209 13.57 25.30 -15.67
N LYS A 210 14.32 26.36 -15.37
CA LYS A 210 13.72 27.67 -15.12
C LYS A 210 12.84 28.09 -16.29
N ILE A 211 11.62 28.49 -16.01
CA ILE A 211 10.69 29.07 -16.98
C ILE A 211 10.88 30.55 -17.00
N ASP A 212 11.30 31.10 -18.14
CA ASP A 212 11.47 32.55 -18.33
C ASP A 212 10.18 33.20 -18.87
N ASP A 213 9.27 32.42 -19.41
CA ASP A 213 7.98 32.88 -19.89
C ASP A 213 7.02 33.16 -18.72
N GLN A 214 6.62 34.44 -18.59
CA GLN A 214 5.76 34.90 -17.49
C GLN A 214 4.34 34.34 -17.59
N GLN A 215 3.81 34.09 -18.81
CA GLN A 215 2.45 33.58 -18.98
C GLN A 215 2.39 32.12 -18.52
N VAL A 216 3.34 31.29 -18.92
CA VAL A 216 3.43 29.88 -18.51
C VAL A 216 3.65 29.79 -16.99
N LEU A 217 4.48 30.69 -16.43
CA LEU A 217 4.75 30.72 -14.99
C LEU A 217 3.48 31.10 -14.20
N GLN A 218 2.70 32.10 -14.68
CA GLN A 218 1.46 32.50 -14.02
C GLN A 218 0.44 31.34 -14.01
N LEU A 219 0.26 30.67 -15.14
CA LEU A 219 -0.63 29.49 -15.23
C LEU A 219 -0.20 28.37 -14.28
N LEU A 220 1.10 28.18 -14.09
CA LEU A 220 1.62 27.20 -13.12
C LEU A 220 1.27 27.58 -11.68
N LEU A 221 1.31 28.87 -11.33
CA LEU A 221 0.90 29.40 -10.03
C LEU A 221 -0.63 29.29 -9.84
N ASP A 222 -1.41 29.54 -10.89
CA ASP A 222 -2.86 29.37 -10.85
C ASP A 222 -3.23 27.89 -10.62
N CYS A 223 -2.54 26.97 -11.27
CA CYS A 223 -2.67 25.51 -10.98
C CYS A 223 -2.33 25.19 -9.52
N GLN A 224 -1.25 25.79 -8.98
CA GLN A 224 -0.87 25.60 -7.59
C GLN A 224 -1.96 26.09 -6.63
N GLN A 225 -2.58 27.24 -6.91
CA GLN A 225 -3.67 27.78 -6.11
C GLN A 225 -4.91 26.86 -6.16
N ILE A 226 -5.30 26.38 -7.34
CA ILE A 226 -6.43 25.45 -7.52
C ILE A 226 -6.19 24.15 -6.74
N LEU A 227 -5.01 23.55 -6.88
CA LEU A 227 -4.67 22.33 -6.16
C LEU A 227 -4.64 22.54 -4.63
N LYS A 228 -4.14 23.69 -4.17
CA LYS A 228 -4.16 24.04 -2.73
C LYS A 228 -5.60 24.11 -2.20
N GLN A 229 -6.50 24.78 -2.91
CA GLN A 229 -7.91 24.86 -2.53
C GLN A 229 -8.56 23.47 -2.46
N SER A 230 -8.23 22.57 -3.40
CA SER A 230 -8.77 21.21 -3.44
C SER A 230 -8.40 20.32 -2.25
N LEU A 231 -7.31 20.66 -1.52
CA LEU A 231 -6.87 19.93 -0.34
C LEU A 231 -7.71 20.27 0.90
N PHE A 232 -8.02 21.56 1.09
CA PHE A 232 -8.61 22.03 2.35
C PHE A 232 -10.11 21.82 2.40
N GLU A 233 -10.86 22.16 1.33
CA GLU A 233 -12.32 21.92 1.26
C GLU A 233 -12.76 21.79 -0.19
N GLN A 234 -13.55 20.76 -0.50
CA GLN A 234 -14.17 20.59 -1.82
C GLN A 234 -15.07 21.77 -2.21
N ALA A 235 -15.73 22.38 -1.23
CA ALA A 235 -16.63 23.53 -1.42
C ALA A 235 -15.91 24.82 -1.80
N LEU A 236 -14.60 24.92 -1.58
CA LEU A 236 -13.80 26.13 -1.87
C LEU A 236 -13.17 26.13 -3.27
N VAL A 237 -13.24 25.03 -4.00
CA VAL A 237 -12.69 25.00 -5.37
C VAL A 237 -13.58 25.84 -6.28
N ASN A 238 -13.03 26.94 -6.78
CA ASN A 238 -13.72 27.76 -7.76
C ASN A 238 -13.63 27.10 -9.15
N PHE A 239 -14.66 26.33 -9.50
CA PHE A 239 -14.73 25.64 -10.78
C PHE A 239 -14.70 26.58 -11.99
N ASN A 240 -15.22 27.82 -11.87
CA ASN A 240 -15.10 28.82 -12.92
C ASN A 240 -13.64 29.22 -13.17
N PHE A 241 -12.87 29.41 -12.10
CA PHE A 241 -11.45 29.72 -12.21
C PHE A 241 -10.66 28.54 -12.80
N LEU A 242 -10.97 27.31 -12.39
CA LEU A 242 -10.38 26.11 -12.98
C LEU A 242 -10.68 26.02 -14.49
N GLU A 243 -11.94 26.24 -14.90
CA GLU A 243 -12.33 26.17 -16.31
C GLU A 243 -11.68 27.29 -17.14
N GLN A 244 -11.56 28.51 -16.60
CA GLN A 244 -10.86 29.60 -17.24
C GLN A 244 -9.37 29.30 -17.44
N THR A 245 -8.69 28.82 -16.40
CA THR A 245 -7.28 28.42 -16.46
C THR A 245 -7.07 27.30 -17.48
N LEU A 246 -7.99 26.33 -17.54
CA LEU A 246 -7.94 25.24 -18.49
C LEU A 246 -8.08 25.72 -19.93
N LYS A 247 -9.04 26.63 -20.22
CA LYS A 247 -9.24 27.26 -21.53
C LYS A 247 -8.00 28.07 -21.96
N GLN A 248 -7.38 28.81 -21.04
CA GLN A 248 -6.14 29.54 -21.33
C GLN A 248 -5.00 28.60 -21.69
N ILE A 249 -4.79 27.52 -20.93
CA ILE A 249 -3.77 26.52 -21.23
C ILE A 249 -4.00 25.90 -22.63
N GLN A 250 -5.24 25.50 -22.93
CA GLN A 250 -5.59 24.90 -24.22
C GLN A 250 -5.41 25.87 -25.39
N SER A 251 -5.73 27.16 -25.21
CA SER A 251 -5.51 28.18 -26.23
C SER A 251 -4.03 28.38 -26.54
N LEU A 252 -3.18 28.39 -25.52
CA LEU A 252 -1.73 28.50 -25.70
C LEU A 252 -1.13 27.30 -26.41
N ILE A 253 -1.58 26.09 -26.09
CA ILE A 253 -1.15 24.86 -26.78
C ILE A 253 -1.50 24.91 -28.28
N THR A 254 -2.63 25.55 -28.65
CA THR A 254 -3.16 25.52 -30.01
C THR A 254 -2.64 26.67 -30.87
N HIS A 255 -2.42 27.85 -30.31
CA HIS A 255 -2.17 29.08 -31.03
C HIS A 255 -0.74 29.60 -31.01
N GLU A 256 0.11 29.15 -30.06
CA GLU A 256 1.47 29.62 -29.93
C GLU A 256 2.47 28.51 -30.23
N HIS A 257 3.53 28.82 -31.00
CA HIS A 257 4.66 27.93 -31.25
C HIS A 257 5.67 28.02 -30.08
N PHE A 258 5.29 27.44 -28.94
CA PHE A 258 6.22 27.27 -27.83
C PHE A 258 7.31 26.23 -28.15
N SER A 259 8.42 26.33 -27.41
CA SER A 259 9.40 25.25 -27.41
C SER A 259 8.73 23.92 -26.95
N GLU A 260 9.22 22.81 -27.45
CA GLU A 260 8.68 21.47 -27.15
C GLU A 260 8.56 21.25 -25.63
N ASN A 261 9.48 21.83 -24.83
CA ASN A 261 9.48 21.75 -23.38
C ASN A 261 8.27 22.46 -22.72
N TYR A 262 7.93 23.69 -23.19
CA TYR A 262 6.78 24.42 -22.65
C TYR A 262 5.46 23.79 -23.05
N THR A 263 5.36 23.29 -24.27
CA THR A 263 4.20 22.54 -24.74
C THR A 263 3.95 21.30 -23.89
N LEU A 264 4.98 20.60 -23.48
CA LEU A 264 4.87 19.42 -22.61
C LEU A 264 4.43 19.80 -21.20
N VAL A 265 4.97 20.89 -20.63
CA VAL A 265 4.53 21.42 -19.33
C VAL A 265 3.06 21.80 -19.36
N LEU A 266 2.61 22.57 -20.36
CA LEU A 266 1.21 22.96 -20.52
C LEU A 266 0.27 21.76 -20.68
N LYS A 267 0.66 20.73 -21.44
CA LYS A 267 -0.11 19.49 -21.57
C LYS A 267 -0.27 18.76 -20.25
N GLN A 268 0.80 18.66 -19.45
CA GLN A 268 0.71 18.02 -18.13
C GLN A 268 -0.17 18.79 -17.15
N MET A 269 -0.12 20.14 -17.21
CA MET A 269 -1.00 21.00 -16.42
C MET A 269 -2.47 20.83 -16.82
N SER A 270 -2.78 20.77 -18.13
CA SER A 270 -4.14 20.52 -18.63
C SER A 270 -4.68 19.19 -18.09
N LEU A 271 -3.93 18.09 -18.24
CA LEU A 271 -4.32 16.76 -17.74
C LEU A 271 -4.51 16.73 -16.22
N LEU A 272 -3.68 17.47 -15.48
CA LEU A 272 -3.78 17.58 -14.03
C LEU A 272 -5.09 18.26 -13.62
N LEU A 273 -5.46 19.36 -14.28
CA LEU A 273 -6.71 20.10 -14.01
C LEU A 273 -7.95 19.37 -14.53
N GLU A 274 -7.90 18.73 -15.69
CA GLU A 274 -9.02 17.96 -16.26
C GLU A 274 -9.46 16.80 -15.39
N THR A 275 -8.51 16.13 -14.72
CA THR A 275 -8.81 14.99 -13.85
C THR A 275 -9.24 15.39 -12.43
N LEU A 276 -9.05 16.65 -12.04
CA LEU A 276 -9.32 17.13 -10.67
C LEU A 276 -10.81 17.08 -10.28
N PRO A 277 -11.78 17.50 -11.11
CA PRO A 277 -13.21 17.48 -10.75
C PRO A 277 -13.71 16.09 -10.41
N GLU A 278 -13.32 15.07 -11.20
CA GLU A 278 -13.72 13.69 -10.96
C GLU A 278 -13.07 13.14 -9.68
N LEU A 279 -11.80 13.45 -9.46
CA LEU A 279 -11.10 13.09 -8.22
C LEU A 279 -11.81 13.65 -6.98
N LEU A 280 -12.25 14.92 -7.03
CA LEU A 280 -12.97 15.58 -5.93
C LEU A 280 -14.36 14.97 -5.73
N SER A 281 -15.09 14.68 -6.79
CA SER A 281 -16.39 14.00 -6.72
C SER A 281 -16.27 12.63 -6.04
N LEU A 282 -15.27 11.84 -6.45
CA LEU A 282 -15.01 10.53 -5.85
C LEU A 282 -14.58 10.63 -4.38
N LYS A 283 -13.76 11.63 -4.04
CA LYS A 283 -13.38 11.93 -2.65
C LYS A 283 -14.62 12.21 -1.79
N GLY A 284 -15.57 13.01 -2.29
CA GLY A 284 -16.84 13.31 -1.60
C GLY A 284 -17.64 12.03 -1.31
N LYS A 285 -17.86 11.21 -2.34
CA LYS A 285 -18.58 9.93 -2.20
C LYS A 285 -17.93 9.00 -1.18
N LEU A 286 -16.59 8.92 -1.15
CA LEU A 286 -15.87 8.09 -0.20
C LEU A 286 -16.04 8.58 1.25
N LEU A 287 -16.08 9.90 1.46
CA LEU A 287 -16.28 10.50 2.79
C LEU A 287 -17.73 10.38 3.27
N GLU A 288 -18.72 10.46 2.39
CA GLU A 288 -20.15 10.28 2.72
C GLU A 288 -20.48 8.84 3.15
N HIS A 289 -19.81 7.84 2.58
CA HIS A 289 -19.98 6.43 2.96
C HIS A 289 -19.41 6.08 4.33
N GLU A 290 -18.58 6.92 4.93
CA GLU A 290 -18.05 6.74 6.28
C GLU A 290 -19.03 7.19 7.36
N ILE A 291 -19.93 8.12 7.05
CA ILE A 291 -20.88 8.72 8.01
C ILE A 291 -22.13 7.85 8.22
N LYS A 292 -22.38 6.89 7.31
CA LYS A 292 -23.47 5.90 7.41
C LYS A 292 -22.98 4.55 7.98
#